data_19cd7f9d9bd5a9e5606c029cc74c72e7
#
_entry.id   19cd7f9d9bd5a9e5606c029cc74c72e7
#
_cell.length_a   1.000
_cell.length_b   1.000
_cell.length_c   1.000
_cell.angle_alpha   90.00
_cell.angle_beta   90.00
_cell.angle_gamma   90.00
#
_symmetry.space_group_name_H-M   'P 1'
#
loop_
_entity.id
_entity.type
_entity.pdbx_description
1 polymer ?
#
loop_
_entity_poly.entity_id
_entity_poly.type
_entity_poly.pdbx_seq_one_letter_code
_entity_poly.pdbx_strand_id
1 'polypeptide(L)'
;MSNDIRQNQVSAAHVMVVGCGALGNEVLKNLVLMGVAHITVVDFDVVEMGNLTRSVLFSKSDAEKKRLKVEVVSERLKQMNPAVEVNAICGDITYDVGLGLVRRMDVIIGCVDSRWARFYINRLCMRAGIPWVDGGINGLEGTVRVFAPAKNCYACNLGPEGLNDLAKRMPCSGIIRRQELSGTAPTTSIVASIIGAIEVQEALKLIQKDFGTSLCGKMLYYDGEHTTVRIASYQAYDDECPEHEQWAPVHQTEVGGSTPVGEALQCWAKELNAQEVTLCLVNDCFVDYVSRRDNDERFTIMLPGRLVADKVASVEVLSGLPLSAFYQHEYRHIDASFPYLWQTLAQLGIPPHDIVHVTADGDDFFLEMKNEE
;
A
#
# COMPACT_ATOMS: atom_id res chain seq x y z
N MET A 1 -11.77 4.60 32.00
CA MET A 1 -12.70 4.75 30.89
C MET A 1 -13.77 3.69 31.01
N SER A 2 -15.05 4.05 30.84
CA SER A 2 -16.14 3.05 30.86
C SER A 2 -16.04 2.14 29.64
N ASN A 3 -16.53 0.90 29.72
CA ASN A 3 -16.52 -0.04 28.60
C ASN A 3 -17.24 0.53 27.37
N ASP A 4 -18.28 1.34 27.56
CA ASP A 4 -19.06 1.97 26.49
C ASP A 4 -18.24 2.97 25.68
N ILE A 5 -17.35 3.75 26.33
CA ILE A 5 -16.47 4.72 25.62
C ILE A 5 -15.46 3.98 24.73
N ARG A 6 -14.89 2.89 25.24
CA ARG A 6 -13.97 2.07 24.46
C ARG A 6 -14.64 1.42 23.25
N GLN A 7 -15.86 0.92 23.43
CA GLN A 7 -16.62 0.32 22.33
C GLN A 7 -17.01 1.33 21.27
N ASN A 8 -17.39 2.55 21.65
CA ASN A 8 -17.70 3.63 20.74
C ASN A 8 -16.47 4.06 19.92
N GLN A 9 -15.27 4.08 20.52
CA GLN A 9 -14.02 4.35 19.78
C GLN A 9 -13.72 3.27 18.75
N VAL A 10 -13.94 2.00 19.10
CA VAL A 10 -13.70 0.88 18.19
C VAL A 10 -14.70 0.88 17.03
N SER A 11 -15.97 1.14 17.30
CA SER A 11 -17.00 1.17 16.25
C SER A 11 -16.83 2.34 15.25
N ALA A 12 -16.33 3.48 15.72
CA ALA A 12 -16.08 4.65 14.89
C ALA A 12 -14.73 4.62 14.16
N ALA A 13 -13.87 3.64 14.46
CA ALA A 13 -12.53 3.59 13.92
C ALA A 13 -12.52 3.19 12.44
N HIS A 14 -11.65 3.83 11.67
CA HIS A 14 -11.34 3.49 10.29
C HIS A 14 -10.05 2.66 10.23
N VAL A 15 -10.16 1.40 9.83
CA VAL A 15 -9.05 0.44 9.79
C VAL A 15 -8.78 0.01 8.36
N MET A 16 -7.53 0.11 7.92
CA MET A 16 -7.10 -0.46 6.65
C MET A 16 -6.39 -1.78 6.88
N VAL A 17 -6.76 -2.82 6.13
CA VAL A 17 -6.08 -4.11 6.11
C VAL A 17 -5.47 -4.34 4.73
N VAL A 18 -4.16 -4.52 4.69
CA VAL A 18 -3.41 -4.77 3.45
C VAL A 18 -3.05 -6.24 3.36
N GLY A 19 -3.62 -6.92 2.37
CA GLY A 19 -3.50 -8.36 2.17
C GLY A 19 -4.69 -9.15 2.72
N CYS A 20 -5.32 -9.95 1.85
CA CYS A 20 -6.47 -10.84 2.16
C CYS A 20 -6.09 -12.33 2.16
N GLY A 21 -4.80 -12.65 2.39
CA GLY A 21 -4.32 -14.02 2.52
C GLY A 21 -4.81 -14.69 3.81
N ALA A 22 -4.09 -15.74 4.26
CA ALA A 22 -4.43 -16.47 5.47
C ALA A 22 -4.53 -15.55 6.71
N LEU A 23 -3.53 -14.69 6.88
CA LEU A 23 -3.48 -13.74 8.00
C LEU A 23 -4.57 -12.68 7.90
N GLY A 24 -4.72 -12.04 6.74
CA GLY A 24 -5.75 -11.02 6.52
C GLY A 24 -7.17 -11.52 6.72
N ASN A 25 -7.45 -12.79 6.36
CA ASN A 25 -8.74 -13.43 6.63
C ASN A 25 -9.07 -13.46 8.15
N GLU A 26 -8.10 -13.84 8.97
CA GLU A 26 -8.26 -13.90 10.43
C GLU A 26 -8.39 -12.51 11.05
N VAL A 27 -7.57 -11.56 10.60
CA VAL A 27 -7.62 -10.15 11.02
C VAL A 27 -9.00 -9.55 10.72
N LEU A 28 -9.46 -9.67 9.48
CA LEU A 28 -10.73 -9.10 9.02
C LEU A 28 -11.94 -9.69 9.77
N LYS A 29 -11.97 -11.00 9.94
CA LYS A 29 -12.97 -11.69 10.76
C LYS A 29 -12.99 -11.12 12.19
N ASN A 30 -11.82 -11.00 12.83
CA ASN A 30 -11.74 -10.52 14.20
C ASN A 30 -12.13 -9.05 14.35
N LEU A 31 -11.74 -8.17 13.40
CA LEU A 31 -12.16 -6.76 13.41
C LEU A 31 -13.68 -6.60 13.39
N VAL A 32 -14.38 -7.35 12.53
CA VAL A 32 -15.84 -7.31 12.43
C VAL A 32 -16.48 -7.84 13.71
N LEU A 33 -15.97 -8.93 14.29
CA LEU A 33 -16.46 -9.48 15.56
C LEU A 33 -16.21 -8.53 16.74
N MET A 34 -15.17 -7.73 16.70
CA MET A 34 -14.90 -6.69 17.70
C MET A 34 -15.71 -5.42 17.50
N GLY A 35 -16.48 -5.32 16.40
CA GLY A 35 -17.40 -4.22 16.14
C GLY A 35 -16.78 -3.02 15.44
N VAL A 36 -15.63 -3.18 14.73
CA VAL A 36 -15.11 -2.15 13.85
C VAL A 36 -16.08 -2.00 12.67
N ALA A 37 -16.57 -0.78 12.45
CA ALA A 37 -17.60 -0.52 11.45
C ALA A 37 -17.05 -0.06 10.09
N HIS A 38 -15.87 0.55 10.03
CA HIS A 38 -15.30 1.07 8.79
C HIS A 38 -13.98 0.37 8.47
N ILE A 39 -13.99 -0.47 7.45
CA ILE A 39 -12.83 -1.30 7.05
C ILE A 39 -12.50 -1.02 5.59
N THR A 40 -11.26 -0.60 5.31
CA THR A 40 -10.70 -0.57 3.96
C THR A 40 -9.84 -1.81 3.77
N VAL A 41 -10.05 -2.54 2.67
CA VAL A 41 -9.32 -3.77 2.34
C VAL A 41 -8.59 -3.60 1.02
N VAL A 42 -7.29 -3.91 0.99
CA VAL A 42 -6.43 -3.77 -0.20
C VAL A 42 -5.80 -5.12 -0.53
N ASP A 43 -6.08 -5.67 -1.70
CA ASP A 43 -5.46 -6.89 -2.26
C ASP A 43 -5.76 -6.96 -3.75
N PHE A 44 -4.82 -7.39 -4.58
CA PHE A 44 -4.99 -7.49 -6.04
C PHE A 44 -5.21 -8.92 -6.55
N ASP A 45 -5.13 -9.91 -5.66
CA ASP A 45 -5.19 -11.31 -6.05
C ASP A 45 -6.63 -11.84 -6.21
N VAL A 46 -6.70 -12.98 -6.88
CA VAL A 46 -7.91 -13.82 -6.94
C VAL A 46 -7.86 -14.96 -5.93
N VAL A 47 -9.02 -15.47 -5.58
CA VAL A 47 -9.13 -16.68 -4.74
C VAL A 47 -8.69 -17.90 -5.54
N GLU A 48 -7.78 -18.68 -4.94
CA GLU A 48 -7.27 -19.94 -5.51
C GLU A 48 -7.57 -21.13 -4.60
N MET A 49 -7.57 -22.35 -5.18
CA MET A 49 -7.82 -23.59 -4.43
C MET A 49 -6.85 -23.77 -3.26
N GLY A 50 -5.58 -23.36 -3.43
CA GLY A 50 -4.57 -23.41 -2.39
C GLY A 50 -4.85 -22.49 -1.20
N ASN A 51 -5.71 -21.48 -1.34
CA ASN A 51 -6.08 -20.59 -0.24
C ASN A 51 -7.04 -21.26 0.76
N LEU A 52 -7.87 -22.20 0.31
CA LEU A 52 -8.97 -22.77 1.09
C LEU A 52 -8.51 -23.54 2.35
N THR A 53 -7.27 -23.99 2.38
CA THR A 53 -6.71 -24.71 3.55
C THR A 53 -6.35 -23.81 4.71
N ARG A 54 -6.31 -22.48 4.48
CA ARG A 54 -5.82 -21.49 5.45
C ARG A 54 -6.57 -20.17 5.48
N SER A 55 -7.65 -20.02 4.70
CA SER A 55 -8.40 -18.75 4.58
C SER A 55 -9.88 -19.01 4.82
N VAL A 56 -10.37 -18.63 6.00
CA VAL A 56 -11.71 -18.98 6.51
C VAL A 56 -12.87 -18.30 5.77
N LEU A 57 -12.62 -17.15 5.13
CA LEU A 57 -13.65 -16.38 4.41
C LEU A 57 -13.88 -16.87 2.98
N PHE A 58 -13.04 -17.76 2.44
CA PHE A 58 -13.12 -18.22 1.07
C PHE A 58 -13.79 -19.57 0.96
N SER A 59 -14.53 -19.79 -0.13
CA SER A 59 -15.19 -21.05 -0.46
C SER A 59 -14.63 -21.66 -1.75
N LYS A 60 -14.93 -22.95 -1.96
CA LYS A 60 -14.58 -23.66 -3.20
C LYS A 60 -15.15 -22.97 -4.44
N SER A 61 -16.38 -22.48 -4.36
CA SER A 61 -17.04 -21.75 -5.44
C SER A 61 -16.31 -20.45 -5.82
N ASP A 62 -15.74 -19.75 -4.83
CA ASP A 62 -14.97 -18.53 -5.08
C ASP A 62 -13.66 -18.83 -5.83
N ALA A 63 -12.98 -19.93 -5.46
CA ALA A 63 -11.76 -20.38 -6.12
C ALA A 63 -12.02 -20.90 -7.55
N GLU A 64 -13.09 -21.66 -7.77
CA GLU A 64 -13.49 -22.15 -9.10
C GLU A 64 -13.79 -21.00 -10.07
N LYS A 65 -14.39 -19.92 -9.55
CA LYS A 65 -14.72 -18.71 -10.33
C LYS A 65 -13.58 -17.69 -10.39
N LYS A 66 -12.48 -17.93 -9.72
CA LYS A 66 -11.35 -16.99 -9.59
C LYS A 66 -11.80 -15.57 -9.20
N ARG A 67 -12.67 -15.48 -8.20
CA ARG A 67 -13.19 -14.20 -7.73
C ARG A 67 -12.09 -13.38 -7.08
N LEU A 68 -12.17 -12.04 -7.18
CA LEU A 68 -11.25 -11.16 -6.47
C LEU A 68 -11.37 -11.36 -4.97
N LYS A 69 -10.22 -11.48 -4.27
CA LYS A 69 -10.19 -11.70 -2.82
C LYS A 69 -10.94 -10.60 -2.07
N VAL A 70 -10.73 -9.34 -2.45
CA VAL A 70 -11.38 -8.18 -1.80
C VAL A 70 -12.90 -8.19 -1.94
N GLU A 71 -13.45 -8.62 -3.08
CA GLU A 71 -14.89 -8.72 -3.29
C GLU A 71 -15.50 -9.80 -2.38
N VAL A 72 -14.89 -11.00 -2.38
CA VAL A 72 -15.35 -12.11 -1.54
C VAL A 72 -15.30 -11.73 -0.07
N VAL A 73 -14.20 -11.12 0.38
CA VAL A 73 -14.07 -10.63 1.75
C VAL A 73 -15.16 -9.63 2.08
N SER A 74 -15.38 -8.60 1.25
CA SER A 74 -16.41 -7.59 1.47
C SER A 74 -17.79 -8.21 1.68
N GLU A 75 -18.17 -9.16 0.82
CA GLU A 75 -19.44 -9.88 0.95
C GLU A 75 -19.54 -10.68 2.27
N ARG A 76 -18.47 -11.41 2.64
CA ARG A 76 -18.46 -12.22 3.85
C ARG A 76 -18.53 -11.37 5.13
N LEU A 77 -17.79 -10.26 5.16
CA LEU A 77 -17.83 -9.34 6.31
C LEU A 77 -19.22 -8.74 6.51
N LYS A 78 -19.88 -8.33 5.41
CA LYS A 78 -21.27 -7.84 5.45
C LYS A 78 -22.28 -8.91 5.88
N GLN A 79 -22.03 -10.18 5.54
CA GLN A 79 -22.85 -11.30 6.03
C GLN A 79 -22.66 -11.53 7.54
N MET A 80 -21.44 -11.32 8.08
CA MET A 80 -21.16 -11.46 9.51
C MET A 80 -21.73 -10.28 10.31
N ASN A 81 -21.62 -9.07 9.81
CA ASN A 81 -22.17 -7.85 10.40
C ASN A 81 -22.71 -6.93 9.30
N PRO A 82 -24.03 -6.85 9.12
CA PRO A 82 -24.63 -6.00 8.09
C PRO A 82 -24.35 -4.49 8.24
N ALA A 83 -23.95 -4.06 9.44
CA ALA A 83 -23.64 -2.65 9.71
C ALA A 83 -22.19 -2.28 9.32
N VAL A 84 -21.34 -3.24 8.92
CA VAL A 84 -19.98 -2.93 8.52
C VAL A 84 -19.95 -2.29 7.13
N GLU A 85 -19.23 -1.20 7.02
CA GLU A 85 -18.89 -0.54 5.76
C GLU A 85 -17.52 -1.03 5.29
N VAL A 86 -17.48 -1.67 4.13
CA VAL A 86 -16.24 -2.21 3.56
C VAL A 86 -15.93 -1.50 2.26
N ASN A 87 -14.82 -0.77 2.25
CA ASN A 87 -14.21 -0.23 1.06
C ASN A 87 -13.20 -1.23 0.51
N ALA A 88 -13.54 -1.90 -0.59
CA ALA A 88 -12.75 -2.96 -1.22
C ALA A 88 -11.94 -2.42 -2.39
N ILE A 89 -10.62 -2.38 -2.27
CA ILE A 89 -9.68 -1.88 -3.28
C ILE A 89 -8.95 -3.08 -3.89
N CYS A 90 -9.25 -3.38 -5.16
CA CYS A 90 -8.48 -4.34 -5.95
C CYS A 90 -7.24 -3.62 -6.50
N GLY A 91 -6.13 -3.67 -5.77
CA GLY A 91 -4.94 -2.94 -6.14
C GLY A 91 -3.73 -3.28 -5.26
N ASP A 92 -2.57 -2.79 -5.68
CA ASP A 92 -1.32 -2.87 -4.95
C ASP A 92 -1.16 -1.64 -4.05
N ILE A 93 -0.91 -1.87 -2.76
CA ILE A 93 -0.66 -0.80 -1.78
C ILE A 93 0.42 0.18 -2.25
N THR A 94 1.34 -0.29 -3.08
CA THR A 94 2.48 0.50 -3.56
C THR A 94 2.05 1.59 -4.55
N TYR A 95 0.96 1.38 -5.30
CA TYR A 95 0.63 2.22 -6.45
C TYR A 95 -0.82 2.68 -6.49
N ASP A 96 -1.74 1.90 -5.92
CA ASP A 96 -3.17 2.09 -6.13
C ASP A 96 -3.88 2.69 -4.91
N VAL A 97 -3.10 3.04 -3.87
CA VAL A 97 -3.62 3.64 -2.62
C VAL A 97 -2.97 5.00 -2.38
N GLY A 98 -3.77 6.04 -2.43
CA GLY A 98 -3.32 7.41 -2.19
C GLY A 98 -3.07 7.71 -0.71
N LEU A 99 -2.10 8.60 -0.45
CA LEU A 99 -1.73 9.01 0.89
C LEU A 99 -2.87 9.71 1.64
N GLY A 100 -3.74 10.44 0.93
CA GLY A 100 -4.93 11.07 1.52
C GLY A 100 -5.93 10.05 2.07
N LEU A 101 -6.07 8.87 1.43
CA LEU A 101 -6.87 7.79 1.99
C LEU A 101 -6.21 7.22 3.27
N VAL A 102 -4.89 7.02 3.25
CA VAL A 102 -4.12 6.54 4.40
C VAL A 102 -4.28 7.47 5.61
N ARG A 103 -4.22 8.79 5.41
CA ARG A 103 -4.41 9.79 6.48
C ARG A 103 -5.78 9.73 7.19
N ARG A 104 -6.78 9.17 6.55
CA ARG A 104 -8.13 8.99 7.13
C ARG A 104 -8.25 7.73 7.99
N MET A 105 -7.21 6.91 8.05
CA MET A 105 -7.19 5.70 8.87
C MET A 105 -6.73 6.00 10.30
N ASP A 106 -7.27 5.29 11.27
CA ASP A 106 -6.78 5.29 12.66
C ASP A 106 -5.60 4.35 12.83
N VAL A 107 -5.58 3.26 12.05
CA VAL A 107 -4.52 2.25 12.06
C VAL A 107 -4.51 1.45 10.75
N ILE A 108 -3.33 1.02 10.33
CA ILE A 108 -3.16 0.07 9.23
C ILE A 108 -2.67 -1.27 9.78
N ILE A 109 -3.19 -2.38 9.25
CA ILE A 109 -2.74 -3.74 9.57
C ILE A 109 -2.16 -4.36 8.31
N GLY A 110 -0.88 -4.70 8.35
CA GLY A 110 -0.13 -5.27 7.23
C GLY A 110 -0.07 -6.79 7.29
N CYS A 111 -0.87 -7.46 6.46
CA CYS A 111 -0.95 -8.92 6.33
C CYS A 111 -0.27 -9.41 5.05
N VAL A 112 0.89 -8.82 4.72
CA VAL A 112 1.61 -9.03 3.47
C VAL A 112 2.82 -9.96 3.63
N ASP A 113 3.22 -10.64 2.57
CA ASP A 113 4.38 -11.54 2.52
C ASP A 113 5.65 -10.86 1.96
N SER A 114 5.51 -9.72 1.31
CA SER A 114 6.59 -8.98 0.68
C SER A 114 7.25 -7.97 1.62
N ARG A 115 8.60 -7.98 1.68
CA ARG A 115 9.38 -6.94 2.38
C ARG A 115 9.19 -5.57 1.76
N TRP A 116 8.98 -5.53 0.44
CA TRP A 116 8.73 -4.30 -0.30
C TRP A 116 7.39 -3.67 0.10
N ALA A 117 6.32 -4.47 0.13
CA ALA A 117 5.02 -3.99 0.57
C ALA A 117 5.07 -3.46 2.02
N ARG A 118 5.77 -4.15 2.93
CA ARG A 118 5.98 -3.66 4.32
C ARG A 118 6.72 -2.33 4.37
N PHE A 119 7.77 -2.19 3.60
CA PHE A 119 8.52 -0.93 3.51
C PHE A 119 7.62 0.21 3.01
N TYR A 120 6.76 -0.11 2.05
CA TYR A 120 5.85 0.87 1.47
C TYR A 120 4.72 1.28 2.43
N ILE A 121 4.12 0.30 3.11
CA ILE A 121 3.15 0.58 4.19
C ILE A 121 3.80 1.49 5.23
N ASN A 122 5.03 1.19 5.65
CA ASN A 122 5.76 2.03 6.60
C ASN A 122 5.92 3.46 6.08
N ARG A 123 6.37 3.64 4.83
CA ARG A 123 6.53 4.95 4.20
C ARG A 123 5.22 5.75 4.21
N LEU A 124 4.12 5.14 3.77
CA LEU A 124 2.81 5.78 3.78
C LEU A 124 2.37 6.15 5.21
N CYS A 125 2.55 5.25 6.17
CA CYS A 125 2.20 5.48 7.56
C CYS A 125 3.02 6.60 8.22
N MET A 126 4.34 6.63 7.96
CA MET A 126 5.20 7.70 8.48
C MET A 126 4.83 9.05 7.89
N ARG A 127 4.64 9.15 6.58
CA ARG A 127 4.20 10.39 5.89
C ARG A 127 2.84 10.87 6.37
N ALA A 128 1.89 9.95 6.56
CA ALA A 128 0.55 10.26 7.03
C ALA A 128 0.45 10.54 8.53
N GLY A 129 1.47 10.18 9.30
CA GLY A 129 1.43 10.26 10.76
C GLY A 129 0.56 9.19 11.42
N ILE A 130 0.37 8.01 10.78
CA ILE A 130 -0.54 6.94 11.22
C ILE A 130 0.25 5.75 11.76
N PRO A 131 -0.16 5.13 12.89
CA PRO A 131 0.45 3.90 13.38
C PRO A 131 0.03 2.69 12.54
N TRP A 132 0.87 1.65 12.52
CA TRP A 132 0.54 0.40 11.86
C TRP A 132 1.05 -0.83 12.59
N VAL A 133 0.38 -1.96 12.35
CA VAL A 133 0.71 -3.27 12.90
C VAL A 133 1.13 -4.17 11.75
N ASP A 134 2.23 -4.90 11.91
CA ASP A 134 2.76 -5.84 10.92
C ASP A 134 2.76 -7.25 11.47
N GLY A 135 2.10 -8.15 10.78
CA GLY A 135 2.14 -9.58 11.03
C GLY A 135 3.01 -10.32 10.03
N GLY A 136 3.72 -11.32 10.51
CA GLY A 136 4.52 -12.23 9.69
C GLY A 136 4.31 -13.67 10.09
N ILE A 137 4.23 -14.57 9.11
CA ILE A 137 4.08 -16.01 9.35
C ILE A 137 5.11 -16.76 8.50
N ASN A 138 5.76 -17.76 9.10
CA ASN A 138 6.64 -18.67 8.39
C ASN A 138 6.53 -20.08 9.04
N GLY A 139 5.83 -20.99 8.39
CA GLY A 139 5.57 -22.33 8.90
C GLY A 139 4.79 -22.32 10.21
N LEU A 140 5.41 -22.76 11.29
CA LEU A 140 4.87 -22.76 12.65
C LEU A 140 5.28 -21.52 13.46
N GLU A 141 6.03 -20.59 12.86
CA GLU A 141 6.49 -19.37 13.52
C GLU A 141 5.65 -18.17 13.10
N GLY A 142 5.54 -17.20 14.00
CA GLY A 142 4.84 -15.94 13.72
C GLY A 142 5.47 -14.75 14.43
N THR A 143 5.30 -13.57 13.87
CA THR A 143 5.77 -12.32 14.47
C THR A 143 4.68 -11.26 14.42
N VAL A 144 4.64 -10.40 15.45
CA VAL A 144 3.84 -9.17 15.44
C VAL A 144 4.73 -8.00 15.84
N ARG A 145 4.68 -6.93 15.08
CA ARG A 145 5.40 -5.68 15.31
C ARG A 145 4.43 -4.51 15.23
N VAL A 146 4.68 -3.50 16.04
CA VAL A 146 3.88 -2.27 16.05
C VAL A 146 4.80 -1.09 15.78
N PHE A 147 4.43 -0.28 14.80
CA PHE A 147 5.14 0.92 14.41
C PHE A 147 4.27 2.15 14.60
N ALA A 148 4.86 3.22 15.09
CA ALA A 148 4.17 4.49 15.24
C ALA A 148 5.13 5.66 14.96
N PRO A 149 4.63 6.74 14.34
CA PRO A 149 5.42 7.93 14.07
C PRO A 149 6.11 8.47 15.34
N ALA A 150 7.33 8.96 15.18
CA ALA A 150 8.19 9.46 16.27
C ALA A 150 8.49 8.43 17.38
N LYS A 151 8.24 7.14 17.16
CA LYS A 151 8.51 6.04 18.10
C LYS A 151 9.49 5.03 17.55
N ASN A 152 9.15 4.45 16.41
CA ASN A 152 9.94 3.45 15.71
C ASN A 152 9.42 3.30 14.27
N CYS A 153 10.26 2.79 13.40
CA CYS A 153 10.02 2.68 11.98
C CYS A 153 10.51 1.33 11.47
N TYR A 154 9.83 0.75 10.51
CA TYR A 154 10.24 -0.50 9.89
C TYR A 154 11.59 -0.35 9.17
N ALA A 155 11.81 0.78 8.48
CA ALA A 155 13.03 1.05 7.74
C ALA A 155 14.27 1.14 8.66
N CYS A 156 14.15 1.74 9.86
CA CYS A 156 15.23 1.79 10.85
C CYS A 156 15.77 0.40 11.20
N ASN A 157 14.95 -0.63 11.09
CA ASN A 157 15.29 -2.00 11.44
C ASN A 157 15.84 -2.84 10.29
N LEU A 158 15.85 -2.30 9.07
CA LEU A 158 16.42 -2.99 7.91
C LEU A 158 17.94 -2.85 7.85
N GLY A 159 18.48 -1.78 8.42
CA GLY A 159 19.88 -1.40 8.28
C GLY A 159 20.28 -1.08 6.83
N PRO A 160 21.53 -0.62 6.61
CA PRO A 160 22.01 -0.25 5.27
C PRO A 160 21.95 -1.39 4.26
N GLU A 161 22.22 -2.62 4.68
CA GLU A 161 22.18 -3.81 3.82
C GLU A 161 20.75 -4.13 3.38
N GLY A 162 19.79 -4.08 4.31
CA GLY A 162 18.39 -4.33 4.00
C GLY A 162 17.78 -3.26 3.10
N LEU A 163 18.15 -2.00 3.29
CA LEU A 163 17.76 -0.89 2.41
C LEU A 163 18.38 -1.03 1.03
N ASN A 164 19.66 -1.40 0.94
CA ASN A 164 20.33 -1.68 -0.34
C ASN A 164 19.69 -2.88 -1.07
N ASP A 165 19.27 -3.90 -0.34
CA ASP A 165 18.56 -5.04 -0.94
C ASP A 165 17.19 -4.65 -1.48
N LEU A 166 16.47 -3.78 -0.80
CA LEU A 166 15.23 -3.21 -1.31
C LEU A 166 15.49 -2.32 -2.53
N ALA A 167 16.51 -1.46 -2.48
CA ALA A 167 16.89 -0.59 -3.59
C ALA A 167 17.31 -1.38 -4.85
N LYS A 168 18.03 -2.51 -4.70
CA LYS A 168 18.36 -3.41 -5.82
C LYS A 168 17.14 -4.06 -6.46
N ARG A 169 16.05 -4.20 -5.71
CA ARG A 169 14.77 -4.72 -6.20
C ARG A 169 13.89 -3.65 -6.81
N MET A 170 14.25 -2.36 -6.63
CA MET A 170 13.73 -1.25 -7.41
C MET A 170 14.57 -1.16 -8.69
N PRO A 171 14.09 -1.58 -9.84
CA PRO A 171 14.80 -1.31 -11.08
C PRO A 171 14.85 0.22 -11.29
N CYS A 172 15.98 0.70 -11.77
CA CYS A 172 16.15 2.11 -12.17
C CYS A 172 15.12 2.58 -13.21
N SER A 173 14.37 1.67 -13.77
CA SER A 173 13.38 1.85 -14.82
C SER A 173 11.94 1.59 -14.37
N GLY A 174 11.65 1.51 -13.08
CA GLY A 174 10.27 1.20 -12.61
C GLY A 174 9.73 -0.17 -13.05
N ILE A 175 10.46 -0.93 -13.86
CA ILE A 175 10.07 -2.27 -14.29
C ILE A 175 10.30 -3.23 -13.14
N ILE A 176 9.36 -3.27 -12.22
CA ILE A 176 9.25 -4.40 -11.30
C ILE A 176 8.82 -5.57 -12.17
N ARG A 177 9.79 -6.37 -12.66
CA ARG A 177 9.44 -7.74 -12.98
C ARG A 177 8.79 -8.29 -11.74
N ARG A 178 7.52 -8.62 -11.80
CA ARG A 178 6.90 -9.63 -10.95
C ARG A 178 7.66 -10.93 -11.20
N GLN A 179 8.93 -11.00 -10.79
CA GLN A 179 9.54 -12.29 -10.54
C GLN A 179 8.78 -12.80 -9.33
N GLU A 180 7.84 -13.67 -9.60
CA GLU A 180 7.42 -14.69 -8.68
C GLU A 180 8.67 -15.18 -7.99
N LEU A 181 8.98 -14.61 -6.83
CA LEU A 181 9.76 -15.32 -5.84
C LEU A 181 8.83 -16.45 -5.42
N SER A 182 8.86 -17.50 -6.23
CA SER A 182 8.18 -18.76 -6.02
C SER A 182 8.71 -19.40 -4.74
N GLY A 183 8.12 -19.01 -3.67
CA GLY A 183 8.39 -19.44 -2.33
C GLY A 183 7.43 -18.73 -1.41
N THR A 184 6.12 -19.00 -1.57
CA THR A 184 5.17 -18.68 -0.51
C THR A 184 5.65 -19.39 0.73
N ALA A 185 6.04 -18.64 1.76
CA ALA A 185 6.38 -19.24 3.05
C ALA A 185 5.24 -20.19 3.45
N PRO A 186 5.54 -21.41 3.87
CA PRO A 186 4.51 -22.35 4.29
C PRO A 186 3.69 -21.66 5.40
N THR A 187 2.39 -21.62 5.26
CA THR A 187 1.49 -20.91 6.17
C THR A 187 0.45 -21.87 6.69
N THR A 188 0.29 -21.96 8.00
CA THR A 188 -0.76 -22.76 8.62
C THR A 188 -1.91 -21.88 9.09
N SER A 189 -3.14 -22.39 9.04
CA SER A 189 -4.31 -21.69 9.59
C SER A 189 -4.16 -21.42 11.09
N ILE A 190 -3.51 -22.30 11.82
CA ILE A 190 -3.31 -22.17 13.28
C ILE A 190 -2.48 -20.93 13.60
N VAL A 191 -1.31 -20.79 12.96
CA VAL A 191 -0.44 -19.63 13.21
C VAL A 191 -1.09 -18.35 12.69
N ALA A 192 -1.81 -18.41 11.56
CA ALA A 192 -2.59 -17.29 11.05
C ALA A 192 -3.63 -16.80 12.08
N SER A 193 -4.35 -17.72 12.72
CA SER A 193 -5.36 -17.37 13.75
C SER A 193 -4.72 -16.74 14.98
N ILE A 194 -3.57 -17.26 15.45
CA ILE A 194 -2.88 -16.72 16.64
C ILE A 194 -2.33 -15.33 16.34
N ILE A 195 -1.59 -15.18 15.26
CA ILE A 195 -0.96 -13.91 14.89
C ILE A 195 -2.00 -12.86 14.54
N GLY A 196 -3.01 -13.20 13.74
CA GLY A 196 -4.10 -12.28 13.40
C GLY A 196 -4.90 -11.80 14.60
N ALA A 197 -5.11 -12.65 15.61
CA ALA A 197 -5.75 -12.24 16.86
C ALA A 197 -4.88 -11.23 17.64
N ILE A 198 -3.56 -11.43 17.66
CA ILE A 198 -2.63 -10.50 18.33
C ILE A 198 -2.55 -9.18 17.55
N GLU A 199 -2.51 -9.21 16.22
CA GLU A 199 -2.52 -7.99 15.40
C GLU A 199 -3.76 -7.13 15.69
N VAL A 200 -4.95 -7.74 15.71
CA VAL A 200 -6.19 -7.02 16.05
C VAL A 200 -6.14 -6.48 17.47
N GLN A 201 -5.64 -7.26 18.43
CA GLN A 201 -5.48 -6.80 19.81
C GLN A 201 -4.58 -5.55 19.90
N GLU A 202 -3.47 -5.53 19.15
CA GLU A 202 -2.57 -4.38 19.11
C GLU A 202 -3.23 -3.18 18.37
N ALA A 203 -3.92 -3.41 17.27
CA ALA A 203 -4.65 -2.36 16.56
C ALA A 203 -5.71 -1.70 17.46
N LEU A 204 -6.46 -2.47 18.26
CA LEU A 204 -7.43 -1.94 19.21
C LEU A 204 -6.77 -1.07 20.29
N LYS A 205 -5.57 -1.42 20.77
CA LYS A 205 -4.81 -0.59 21.71
C LYS A 205 -4.43 0.75 21.08
N LEU A 206 -3.99 0.72 19.81
CA LEU A 206 -3.63 1.95 19.06
C LEU A 206 -4.84 2.85 18.84
N ILE A 207 -5.99 2.30 18.43
CA ILE A 207 -7.27 3.01 18.31
C ILE A 207 -7.66 3.68 19.63
N GLN A 208 -7.47 2.99 20.75
CA GLN A 208 -7.74 3.50 22.10
C GLN A 208 -6.64 4.42 22.63
N LYS A 209 -5.59 4.69 21.84
CA LYS A 209 -4.42 5.49 22.20
C LYS A 209 -3.67 4.95 23.44
N ASP A 210 -3.74 3.65 23.69
CA ASP A 210 -3.06 2.97 24.79
C ASP A 210 -1.68 2.46 24.33
N PHE A 211 -0.78 3.40 24.03
CA PHE A 211 0.58 3.08 23.61
C PHE A 211 1.43 2.45 24.73
N GLY A 212 1.05 2.62 25.99
CA GLY A 212 1.81 2.09 27.14
C GLY A 212 1.76 0.58 27.24
N THR A 213 0.65 -0.05 26.82
CA THR A 213 0.47 -1.51 26.83
C THR A 213 0.68 -2.13 25.45
N SER A 214 0.83 -1.34 24.40
CA SER A 214 1.08 -1.83 23.04
C SER A 214 2.49 -2.39 22.86
N LEU A 215 2.68 -3.16 21.79
CA LEU A 215 3.99 -3.65 21.33
C LEU A 215 4.81 -2.57 20.60
N CYS A 216 4.45 -1.29 20.71
CA CYS A 216 5.20 -0.22 20.06
C CYS A 216 6.66 -0.23 20.49
N GLY A 217 7.60 -0.31 19.53
CA GLY A 217 9.03 -0.48 19.77
C GLY A 217 9.46 -1.88 20.20
N LYS A 218 8.57 -2.86 20.10
CA LYS A 218 8.81 -4.26 20.46
C LYS A 218 8.37 -5.19 19.32
N MET A 219 8.88 -6.41 19.35
CA MET A 219 8.46 -7.50 18.48
C MET A 219 8.02 -8.68 19.34
N LEU A 220 6.83 -9.19 19.10
CA LEU A 220 6.41 -10.48 19.60
C LEU A 220 6.84 -11.55 18.60
N TYR A 221 7.45 -12.61 19.10
CA TYR A 221 7.78 -13.81 18.35
C TYR A 221 7.04 -15.00 18.96
N TYR A 222 6.30 -15.71 18.14
CA TYR A 222 5.60 -16.95 18.45
C TYR A 222 6.31 -18.12 17.80
N ASP A 223 6.69 -19.12 18.59
CA ASP A 223 7.23 -20.40 18.16
C ASP A 223 6.19 -21.49 18.43
N GLY A 224 5.57 -21.96 17.36
CA GLY A 224 4.52 -22.98 17.43
C GLY A 224 5.04 -24.39 17.62
N GLU A 225 6.32 -24.67 17.36
CA GLU A 225 6.92 -25.98 17.63
C GLU A 225 7.04 -26.22 19.15
N HIS A 226 7.48 -25.20 19.90
CA HIS A 226 7.66 -25.26 21.35
C HIS A 226 6.52 -24.60 22.13
N THR A 227 5.54 -24.04 21.47
CA THR A 227 4.42 -23.28 22.08
C THR A 227 4.92 -22.17 23.02
N THR A 228 5.89 -21.40 22.55
CA THR A 228 6.49 -20.29 23.32
C THR A 228 6.21 -18.93 22.68
N VAL A 229 6.08 -17.91 23.53
CA VAL A 229 5.98 -16.51 23.12
C VAL A 229 7.13 -15.75 23.75
N ARG A 230 7.83 -14.96 22.93
CA ARG A 230 8.90 -14.07 23.37
C ARG A 230 8.61 -12.66 22.91
N ILE A 231 8.92 -11.68 23.76
CA ILE A 231 8.85 -10.27 23.39
C ILE A 231 10.27 -9.72 23.49
N ALA A 232 10.76 -9.16 22.39
CA ALA A 232 12.06 -8.52 22.30
C ALA A 232 11.89 -7.03 22.02
N SER A 233 12.82 -6.21 22.55
CA SER A 233 12.92 -4.82 22.15
C SER A 233 13.35 -4.74 20.69
N TYR A 234 12.73 -3.84 19.94
CA TYR A 234 13.08 -3.56 18.57
C TYR A 234 14.10 -2.41 18.55
N GLN A 235 14.85 -2.28 17.46
CA GLN A 235 15.89 -1.26 17.36
C GLN A 235 15.33 0.14 17.64
N ALA A 236 16.15 0.99 18.24
CA ALA A 236 15.78 2.37 18.51
C ALA A 236 15.47 3.14 17.22
N TYR A 237 14.65 4.16 17.36
CA TYR A 237 14.41 5.17 16.34
C TYR A 237 15.74 5.78 15.88
N ASP A 238 15.95 5.83 14.58
CA ASP A 238 17.13 6.43 13.96
C ASP A 238 16.75 7.79 13.37
N ASP A 239 17.21 8.86 13.97
CA ASP A 239 16.88 10.24 13.56
C ASP A 239 17.37 10.58 12.14
N GLU A 240 18.36 9.84 11.62
CA GLU A 240 18.89 10.02 10.26
C GLU A 240 18.15 9.18 9.19
N CYS A 241 17.16 8.38 9.60
CA CYS A 241 16.40 7.56 8.67
C CYS A 241 15.53 8.42 7.73
N PRO A 242 15.70 8.32 6.41
CA PRO A 242 14.96 9.14 5.45
C PRO A 242 13.46 8.85 5.39
N GLU A 243 13.02 7.76 6.00
CA GLU A 243 11.61 7.34 5.98
C GLU A 243 10.77 7.98 7.12
N HIS A 244 11.33 8.94 7.85
CA HIS A 244 10.61 9.65 8.92
C HIS A 244 9.98 10.97 8.47
N GLU A 245 10.14 11.33 7.20
CA GLU A 245 9.54 12.53 6.64
C GLU A 245 8.01 12.48 6.75
N GLN A 246 7.45 13.48 7.43
CA GLN A 246 6.01 13.70 7.45
C GLN A 246 5.63 14.74 6.40
N TRP A 247 4.62 14.43 5.61
CA TRP A 247 4.07 15.38 4.66
C TRP A 247 3.05 16.28 5.34
N ALA A 248 3.56 17.40 5.85
CA ALA A 248 2.77 18.40 6.57
C ALA A 248 3.43 19.79 6.46
N PRO A 249 2.65 20.90 6.34
CA PRO A 249 1.18 20.87 6.26
C PRO A 249 0.66 20.36 4.92
N VAL A 250 -0.55 19.77 4.92
CA VAL A 250 -1.25 19.38 3.70
C VAL A 250 -2.33 20.39 3.39
N HIS A 251 -2.33 20.90 2.16
CA HIS A 251 -3.31 21.83 1.64
C HIS A 251 -4.30 21.11 0.73
N GLN A 252 -5.55 21.58 0.69
CA GLN A 252 -6.55 21.09 -0.25
C GLN A 252 -6.37 21.76 -1.61
N THR A 253 -6.57 21.03 -2.71
CA THR A 253 -6.61 21.59 -4.05
C THR A 253 -7.91 21.26 -4.77
N GLU A 254 -8.29 22.08 -5.75
CA GLU A 254 -9.43 21.80 -6.62
C GLU A 254 -9.11 20.81 -7.74
N VAL A 255 -7.84 20.39 -7.84
CA VAL A 255 -7.36 19.45 -8.84
C VAL A 255 -7.71 18.01 -8.43
N GLY A 256 -8.28 17.24 -9.35
CA GLY A 256 -8.60 15.83 -9.18
C GLY A 256 -7.83 14.91 -10.15
N GLY A 257 -8.06 13.61 -10.05
CA GLY A 257 -7.39 12.61 -10.88
C GLY A 257 -7.68 12.72 -12.37
N SER A 258 -8.87 13.19 -12.76
CA SER A 258 -9.28 13.40 -14.16
C SER A 258 -8.72 14.66 -14.79
N THR A 259 -8.11 15.55 -13.98
CA THR A 259 -7.56 16.83 -14.44
C THR A 259 -6.33 16.59 -15.32
N PRO A 260 -6.27 17.19 -16.54
CA PRO A 260 -5.06 17.18 -17.36
C PRO A 260 -3.88 17.85 -16.65
N VAL A 261 -2.68 17.31 -16.83
CA VAL A 261 -1.45 17.80 -16.19
C VAL A 261 -1.24 19.29 -16.40
N GLY A 262 -1.43 19.78 -17.65
CA GLY A 262 -1.25 21.19 -17.96
C GLY A 262 -2.24 22.11 -17.21
N GLU A 263 -3.48 21.67 -17.01
CA GLU A 263 -4.47 22.38 -16.22
C GLU A 263 -4.16 22.31 -14.73
N ALA A 264 -3.68 21.14 -14.25
CA ALA A 264 -3.27 20.96 -12.86
C ALA A 264 -2.13 21.92 -12.48
N LEU A 265 -1.07 21.97 -13.30
CA LEU A 265 0.05 22.90 -13.08
C LEU A 265 -0.39 24.36 -13.03
N GLN A 266 -1.29 24.77 -13.93
CA GLN A 266 -1.84 26.13 -13.95
C GLN A 266 -2.71 26.42 -12.72
N CYS A 267 -3.50 25.45 -12.28
CA CYS A 267 -4.33 25.57 -11.08
C CYS A 267 -3.44 25.75 -9.84
N TRP A 268 -2.44 24.90 -9.67
CA TRP A 268 -1.51 24.98 -8.54
C TRP A 268 -0.69 26.26 -8.56
N ALA A 269 -0.23 26.73 -9.74
CA ALA A 269 0.44 28.03 -9.86
C ALA A 269 -0.42 29.18 -9.32
N LYS A 270 -1.72 29.11 -9.59
CA LYS A 270 -2.70 30.11 -9.14
C LYS A 270 -3.01 29.98 -7.65
N GLU A 271 -3.25 28.75 -7.15
CA GLU A 271 -3.54 28.46 -5.74
C GLU A 271 -2.36 28.85 -4.84
N LEU A 272 -1.11 28.57 -5.28
CA LEU A 272 0.11 28.85 -4.53
C LEU A 272 0.71 30.23 -4.81
N ASN A 273 0.12 30.99 -5.76
CA ASN A 273 0.65 32.27 -6.21
C ASN A 273 2.12 32.20 -6.68
N ALA A 274 2.47 31.14 -7.41
CA ALA A 274 3.81 30.83 -7.88
C ALA A 274 3.95 31.01 -9.38
N GLN A 275 5.20 31.25 -9.84
CA GLN A 275 5.53 31.38 -11.26
C GLN A 275 5.93 30.05 -11.88
N GLU A 276 6.71 29.26 -11.15
CA GLU A 276 7.21 27.96 -11.58
C GLU A 276 6.63 26.87 -10.67
N VAL A 277 5.97 25.88 -11.27
CA VAL A 277 5.37 24.74 -10.55
C VAL A 277 5.81 23.45 -11.20
N THR A 278 6.25 22.51 -10.36
CA THR A 278 6.68 21.18 -10.80
C THR A 278 5.99 20.11 -9.94
N LEU A 279 5.34 19.15 -10.60
CA LEU A 279 4.81 17.95 -9.95
C LEU A 279 5.96 16.93 -9.79
N CYS A 280 6.18 16.47 -8.57
CA CYS A 280 7.18 15.46 -8.23
C CYS A 280 6.52 14.08 -8.10
N LEU A 281 6.80 13.16 -9.01
CA LEU A 281 6.35 11.78 -8.94
C LEU A 281 7.26 11.00 -7.99
N VAL A 282 6.75 10.65 -6.81
CA VAL A 282 7.58 10.13 -5.70
C VAL A 282 7.76 8.62 -5.77
N ASN A 283 6.76 7.90 -6.25
CA ASN A 283 6.67 6.45 -6.13
C ASN A 283 6.84 5.72 -7.47
N ASP A 284 6.68 6.41 -8.56
CA ASP A 284 6.76 5.88 -9.91
C ASP A 284 7.34 6.97 -10.83
N CYS A 285 7.47 6.66 -12.08
CA CYS A 285 7.81 7.60 -13.12
C CYS A 285 6.84 7.43 -14.28
N PHE A 286 6.72 8.46 -15.10
CA PHE A 286 6.03 8.34 -16.36
C PHE A 286 7.07 8.06 -17.45
N VAL A 287 6.81 7.08 -18.29
CA VAL A 287 7.80 6.60 -19.29
C VAL A 287 7.26 6.80 -20.68
N ASP A 288 8.07 7.45 -21.50
CA ASP A 288 7.95 7.45 -22.96
C ASP A 288 8.77 6.28 -23.48
N TYR A 289 8.08 5.19 -23.80
CA TYR A 289 8.67 3.92 -24.16
C TYR A 289 8.46 3.63 -25.63
N VAL A 290 9.55 3.46 -26.38
CA VAL A 290 9.51 3.13 -27.80
C VAL A 290 9.82 1.66 -27.99
N SER A 291 8.96 0.99 -28.69
CA SER A 291 9.14 -0.40 -29.13
C SER A 291 9.18 -0.47 -30.62
N ARG A 292 10.05 -1.33 -31.18
CA ARG A 292 10.24 -1.51 -32.61
C ARG A 292 10.05 -2.98 -32.99
N ARG A 293 9.35 -3.24 -34.07
CA ARG A 293 9.30 -4.55 -34.74
C ARG A 293 10.41 -4.71 -35.77
N ASP A 294 10.70 -5.94 -36.14
CA ASP A 294 11.73 -6.26 -37.16
C ASP A 294 11.45 -5.63 -38.52
N ASN A 295 10.21 -5.22 -38.79
CA ASN A 295 9.78 -4.53 -40.02
C ASN A 295 9.89 -2.99 -39.95
N ASP A 296 10.67 -2.44 -39.05
CA ASP A 296 10.84 -1.00 -38.82
C ASP A 296 9.63 -0.24 -38.27
N GLU A 297 8.55 -0.94 -37.95
CA GLU A 297 7.35 -0.33 -37.37
C GLU A 297 7.62 0.10 -35.92
N ARG A 298 7.44 1.38 -35.60
CA ARG A 298 7.62 1.94 -34.25
C ARG A 298 6.30 2.11 -33.54
N PHE A 299 6.26 1.67 -32.28
CA PHE A 299 5.17 1.92 -31.36
C PHE A 299 5.67 2.75 -30.19
N THR A 300 5.05 3.87 -29.94
CA THR A 300 5.29 4.66 -28.73
C THR A 300 4.21 4.36 -27.73
N ILE A 301 4.60 4.01 -26.52
CA ILE A 301 3.73 3.72 -25.39
C ILE A 301 4.09 4.69 -24.27
N MET A 302 3.14 5.48 -23.83
CA MET A 302 3.30 6.43 -22.74
C MET A 302 2.52 5.90 -21.54
N LEU A 303 3.23 5.51 -20.49
CA LEU A 303 2.65 4.79 -19.33
C LEU A 303 3.39 5.16 -18.05
N PRO A 304 2.71 4.99 -16.88
CA PRO A 304 3.41 4.79 -15.62
C PRO A 304 4.45 3.69 -15.75
N GLY A 305 5.65 3.89 -15.20
CA GLY A 305 6.79 2.99 -15.38
C GLY A 305 6.50 1.54 -14.98
N ARG A 306 5.69 1.36 -13.94
CA ARG A 306 5.21 0.03 -13.45
C ARG A 306 4.46 -0.80 -14.49
N LEU A 307 3.81 -0.16 -15.46
CA LEU A 307 2.96 -0.83 -16.46
C LEU A 307 3.72 -1.19 -17.74
N VAL A 308 4.94 -0.70 -17.92
CA VAL A 308 5.70 -0.89 -19.18
C VAL A 308 5.93 -2.36 -19.49
N ALA A 309 6.39 -3.15 -18.51
CA ALA A 309 6.69 -4.56 -18.72
C ALA A 309 5.43 -5.38 -19.10
N ASP A 310 4.32 -5.16 -18.40
CA ASP A 310 3.04 -5.85 -18.66
C ASP A 310 2.49 -5.48 -20.05
N LYS A 311 2.60 -4.21 -20.43
CA LYS A 311 2.13 -3.74 -21.72
C LYS A 311 2.99 -4.27 -22.87
N VAL A 312 4.31 -4.30 -22.71
CA VAL A 312 5.24 -4.88 -23.70
C VAL A 312 4.95 -6.37 -23.87
N ALA A 313 4.86 -7.12 -22.79
CA ALA A 313 4.52 -8.54 -22.85
C ALA A 313 3.18 -8.79 -23.56
N SER A 314 2.15 -7.97 -23.30
CA SER A 314 0.85 -8.09 -23.97
C SER A 314 0.92 -7.85 -25.48
N VAL A 315 1.74 -6.90 -25.91
CA VAL A 315 1.95 -6.60 -27.34
C VAL A 315 2.72 -7.74 -28.02
N GLU A 316 3.75 -8.30 -27.38
CA GLU A 316 4.50 -9.45 -27.89
C GLU A 316 3.57 -10.67 -28.09
N VAL A 317 2.73 -10.98 -27.10
CA VAL A 317 1.77 -12.09 -27.18
C VAL A 317 0.77 -11.88 -28.33
N LEU A 318 0.24 -10.66 -28.46
CA LEU A 318 -0.76 -10.37 -29.50
C LEU A 318 -0.17 -10.33 -30.92
N SER A 319 1.09 -9.96 -31.05
CA SER A 319 1.74 -9.83 -32.36
C SER A 319 2.43 -11.10 -32.84
N GLY A 320 2.79 -12.01 -31.92
CA GLY A 320 3.58 -13.21 -32.22
C GLY A 320 5.00 -12.94 -32.71
N LEU A 321 5.48 -11.69 -32.61
CA LEU A 321 6.77 -11.27 -33.10
C LEU A 321 7.60 -10.68 -31.94
N PRO A 322 8.91 -10.96 -31.85
CA PRO A 322 9.77 -10.34 -30.89
C PRO A 322 9.82 -8.82 -31.11
N LEU A 323 9.79 -8.06 -30.03
CA LEU A 323 9.90 -6.63 -30.04
C LEU A 323 11.28 -6.24 -29.52
N SER A 324 12.02 -5.45 -30.29
CA SER A 324 13.19 -4.74 -29.78
C SER A 324 12.70 -3.52 -29.02
N ALA A 325 12.96 -3.50 -27.71
CA ALA A 325 12.45 -2.47 -26.83
C ALA A 325 13.57 -1.54 -26.35
N PHE A 326 13.33 -0.24 -26.34
CA PHE A 326 14.22 0.74 -25.74
C PHE A 326 13.44 1.90 -25.13
N TYR A 327 13.98 2.43 -24.02
CA TYR A 327 13.46 3.63 -23.40
C TYR A 327 13.83 4.85 -24.21
N GLN A 328 12.93 5.84 -24.20
CA GLN A 328 13.22 7.13 -24.76
C GLN A 328 13.41 8.17 -23.66
N HIS A 329 12.48 8.23 -22.70
CA HIS A 329 12.52 9.20 -21.60
C HIS A 329 11.79 8.70 -20.37
N GLU A 330 12.29 9.06 -19.18
CA GLU A 330 11.68 8.82 -17.87
C GLU A 330 11.47 10.17 -17.19
N TYR A 331 10.22 10.47 -16.81
CA TYR A 331 9.82 11.72 -16.18
C TYR A 331 9.46 11.47 -14.72
N ARG A 332 10.24 12.08 -13.81
CA ARG A 332 9.98 12.10 -12.38
C ARG A 332 9.53 13.48 -11.88
N HIS A 333 9.96 14.50 -12.60
CA HIS A 333 9.60 15.90 -12.37
C HIS A 333 8.88 16.40 -13.61
N ILE A 334 7.66 16.88 -13.42
CA ILE A 334 6.76 17.26 -14.50
C ILE A 334 6.43 18.74 -14.35
N ASP A 335 6.88 19.53 -15.29
CA ASP A 335 6.64 20.96 -15.38
C ASP A 335 5.96 21.34 -16.70
N ALA A 336 5.89 22.63 -17.02
CA ALA A 336 5.26 23.13 -18.24
C ALA A 336 5.94 22.66 -19.53
N SER A 337 7.18 22.15 -19.49
CA SER A 337 7.89 21.59 -20.63
C SER A 337 7.55 20.13 -20.92
N PHE A 338 6.77 19.47 -20.08
CA PHE A 338 6.36 18.09 -20.25
C PHE A 338 5.58 17.92 -21.56
N PRO A 339 6.00 17.00 -22.44
CA PRO A 339 5.43 16.92 -23.79
C PRO A 339 3.99 16.37 -23.83
N TYR A 340 3.49 15.81 -22.72
CA TYR A 340 2.19 15.13 -22.62
C TYR A 340 1.25 15.82 -21.62
N LEU A 341 1.21 17.16 -21.63
CA LEU A 341 0.37 17.98 -20.73
C LEU A 341 -1.13 17.67 -20.80
N TRP A 342 -1.57 17.00 -21.87
CA TRP A 342 -2.95 16.55 -22.07
C TRP A 342 -3.30 15.26 -21.31
N GLN A 343 -2.31 14.50 -20.82
CA GLN A 343 -2.53 13.33 -19.97
C GLN A 343 -3.15 13.78 -18.64
N THR A 344 -4.07 12.96 -18.10
CA THR A 344 -4.62 13.21 -16.76
C THR A 344 -3.68 12.72 -15.67
N LEU A 345 -3.84 13.23 -14.44
CA LEU A 345 -3.05 12.76 -13.29
C LEU A 345 -3.24 11.24 -13.05
N ALA A 346 -4.46 10.73 -13.22
CA ALA A 346 -4.74 9.30 -13.13
C ALA A 346 -4.01 8.49 -14.22
N GLN A 347 -3.88 9.04 -15.44
CA GLN A 347 -3.11 8.40 -16.50
C GLN A 347 -1.59 8.40 -16.24
N LEU A 348 -1.09 9.31 -15.42
CA LEU A 348 0.29 9.29 -14.91
C LEU A 348 0.48 8.25 -13.81
N GLY A 349 -0.59 7.60 -13.34
CA GLY A 349 -0.56 6.59 -12.30
C GLY A 349 -0.75 7.14 -10.88
N ILE A 350 -1.18 8.39 -10.73
CA ILE A 350 -1.51 8.97 -9.43
C ILE A 350 -2.86 8.38 -8.98
N PRO A 351 -2.92 7.71 -7.81
CA PRO A 351 -4.14 7.07 -7.35
C PRO A 351 -5.19 8.07 -6.87
N PRO A 352 -6.46 7.66 -6.77
CA PRO A 352 -7.50 8.47 -6.16
C PRO A 352 -7.16 8.87 -4.72
N HIS A 353 -7.61 10.04 -4.29
CA HIS A 353 -7.35 10.58 -2.94
C HIS A 353 -5.87 10.69 -2.58
N ASP A 354 -4.99 10.90 -3.55
CA ASP A 354 -3.58 11.05 -3.23
C ASP A 354 -3.26 12.46 -2.72
N ILE A 355 -2.12 12.55 -2.06
CA ILE A 355 -1.46 13.81 -1.75
C ILE A 355 -0.26 13.88 -2.67
N VAL A 356 -0.29 14.84 -3.57
CA VAL A 356 0.80 15.05 -4.51
C VAL A 356 1.85 15.99 -3.92
N HIS A 357 3.12 15.71 -4.22
CA HIS A 357 4.23 16.59 -3.90
C HIS A 357 4.41 17.56 -5.07
N VAL A 358 4.33 18.83 -4.80
CA VAL A 358 4.50 19.91 -5.77
C VAL A 358 5.57 20.87 -5.25
N THR A 359 6.56 21.19 -6.08
CA THR A 359 7.47 22.30 -5.81
C THR A 359 6.97 23.55 -6.51
N ALA A 360 6.95 24.67 -5.81
CA ALA A 360 6.50 25.96 -6.34
C ALA A 360 7.51 27.05 -5.96
N ASP A 361 8.12 27.68 -6.97
CA ASP A 361 9.21 28.66 -6.81
C ASP A 361 10.35 28.20 -5.88
N GLY A 362 10.58 26.86 -5.81
CA GLY A 362 11.62 26.23 -4.99
C GLY A 362 11.19 25.77 -3.60
N ASP A 363 9.96 26.02 -3.19
CA ASP A 363 9.39 25.55 -1.93
C ASP A 363 8.54 24.28 -2.17
N ASP A 364 8.51 23.38 -1.17
CA ASP A 364 7.75 22.12 -1.22
C ASP A 364 6.33 22.28 -0.68
N PHE A 365 5.37 21.74 -1.40
CA PHE A 365 3.95 21.74 -1.03
C PHE A 365 3.38 20.33 -1.16
N PHE A 366 2.51 19.96 -0.22
CA PHE A 366 1.76 18.71 -0.24
C PHE A 366 0.28 19.02 -0.44
N LEU A 367 -0.26 18.61 -1.61
CA LEU A 367 -1.60 18.98 -2.02
C LEU A 367 -2.49 17.74 -2.06
N GLU A 368 -3.54 17.69 -1.24
CA GLU A 368 -4.53 16.62 -1.26
C GLU A 368 -5.52 16.87 -2.40
N MET A 369 -5.55 15.93 -3.33
CA MET A 369 -6.41 16.00 -4.51
C MET A 369 -7.87 15.92 -4.14
N LYS A 370 -8.71 16.67 -4.90
CA LYS A 370 -10.16 16.63 -4.81
C LYS A 370 -10.68 15.22 -5.08
N ASN A 371 -11.66 14.82 -4.28
CA ASN A 371 -12.39 13.59 -4.53
C ASN A 371 -13.30 13.77 -5.75
N GLU A 372 -13.16 12.90 -6.72
CA GLU A 372 -14.06 12.80 -7.88
C GLU A 372 -14.89 11.52 -7.66
N GLU A 373 -16.18 11.70 -7.29
CA GLU A 373 -17.15 10.61 -7.16
C GLU A 373 -17.50 9.97 -8.52
#